data_b550a2826408e257a11096502431bcaf
#
_entry.id   b550a2826408e257a11096502431bcaf
#
_cell.length_a   1.000
_cell.length_b   1.000
_cell.length_c   1.000
_cell.angle_alpha   90.00
_cell.angle_beta   90.00
_cell.angle_gamma   90.00
#
_symmetry.space_group_name_H-M   'P 1'
#
loop_
_entity.id
_entity.type
_entity.pdbx_description
1 polymer ?
#
loop_
_entity_poly.entity_id
_entity_poly.type
_entity_poly.pdbx_seq_one_letter_code
_entity_poly.pdbx_strand_id
1 'polypeptide(L)'
;MWSLPAIVLAISLFVWLSSGRYVATDNAYVKGDRAQIAPELSGIIVEVPVQENQHVSRGQLLFKLDDQSYRLSLARIDAEIETTRADIRGLRAQWRTKREEIKAAQSQLNYAQQEFERQSDLAEKKIASQQKLQETRMGLDVARQRISAAQEDLQRIEAQLAGDPKVRTDDHPRVKQMVCLLYTSDAADE
;
A
#
# COMPACT_ATOMS: atom_id res chain seq x y z
N MET A 1 -57.75 -57.59 65.83
CA MET A 1 -56.37 -57.16 65.94
C MET A 1 -55.58 -57.08 64.60
N TRP A 2 -56.31 -56.93 63.50
CA TRP A 2 -55.70 -56.83 62.14
C TRP A 2 -55.58 -55.39 61.56
N SER A 3 -56.10 -54.40 62.27
CA SER A 3 -56.11 -53.01 61.85
C SER A 3 -54.70 -52.31 61.96
N LEU A 4 -53.91 -52.76 62.94
CA LEU A 4 -52.55 -52.20 63.13
C LEU A 4 -51.61 -52.44 61.96
N PRO A 5 -51.45 -53.63 61.37
CA PRO A 5 -50.59 -53.85 60.25
C PRO A 5 -51.05 -53.12 58.96
N ALA A 6 -52.36 -52.95 58.79
CA ALA A 6 -52.90 -52.21 57.64
C ALA A 6 -52.57 -50.70 57.67
N ILE A 7 -52.59 -50.09 58.87
CA ILE A 7 -52.26 -48.71 59.10
C ILE A 7 -50.71 -48.47 58.80
N VAL A 8 -49.89 -49.38 59.28
CA VAL A 8 -48.41 -49.28 59.02
C VAL A 8 -48.12 -49.42 57.56
N LEU A 9 -48.80 -50.30 56.83
CA LEU A 9 -48.64 -50.48 55.39
C LEU A 9 -49.12 -49.27 54.62
N ALA A 10 -50.25 -48.64 55.02
CA ALA A 10 -50.76 -47.40 54.40
C ALA A 10 -49.79 -46.21 54.63
N ILE A 11 -49.24 -46.05 55.83
CA ILE A 11 -48.25 -45.00 56.15
C ILE A 11 -46.91 -45.20 55.34
N SER A 12 -46.44 -46.46 55.32
CA SER A 12 -45.20 -46.77 54.54
C SER A 12 -45.41 -46.51 53.06
N LEU A 13 -46.58 -46.89 52.51
CA LEU A 13 -46.85 -46.61 51.08
C LEU A 13 -46.98 -45.09 50.81
N PHE A 14 -47.59 -44.34 51.73
CA PHE A 14 -47.75 -42.91 51.64
C PHE A 14 -46.37 -42.20 51.68
N VAL A 15 -45.49 -42.60 52.60
CA VAL A 15 -44.09 -42.06 52.69
C VAL A 15 -43.30 -42.41 51.44
N TRP A 16 -43.47 -43.64 50.93
CA TRP A 16 -42.77 -44.09 49.72
C TRP A 16 -43.23 -43.31 48.48
N LEU A 17 -44.56 -43.08 48.33
CA LEU A 17 -45.05 -42.25 47.21
C LEU A 17 -44.75 -40.76 47.32
N SER A 18 -44.57 -40.23 48.55
CA SER A 18 -44.18 -38.82 48.76
C SER A 18 -42.67 -38.56 48.67
N SER A 19 -41.83 -39.56 48.98
CA SER A 19 -40.35 -39.41 49.05
C SER A 19 -39.68 -39.28 47.68
N GLY A 20 -40.34 -39.74 46.61
CA GLY A 20 -39.77 -39.72 45.26
C GLY A 20 -39.94 -38.41 44.46
N ARG A 21 -40.56 -37.36 45.03
CA ARG A 21 -40.95 -36.16 44.27
C ARG A 21 -40.02 -35.00 44.31
N TYR A 22 -38.98 -35.02 45.11
CA TYR A 22 -38.03 -33.93 45.25
C TYR A 22 -36.64 -34.41 44.89
N VAL A 23 -36.12 -33.91 43.75
CA VAL A 23 -34.75 -34.03 43.38
C VAL A 23 -34.07 -32.73 43.76
N ALA A 24 -33.29 -32.73 44.83
CA ALA A 24 -32.45 -31.61 45.20
C ALA A 24 -31.11 -31.78 44.50
N THR A 25 -30.68 -30.75 43.81
CA THR A 25 -29.31 -30.67 43.24
C THR A 25 -28.60 -29.49 43.86
N ASP A 26 -27.47 -29.75 44.49
CA ASP A 26 -26.63 -28.74 45.15
C ASP A 26 -25.77 -27.95 44.12
N ASN A 27 -25.80 -28.35 42.86
CA ASN A 27 -24.91 -27.83 41.81
C ASN A 27 -25.69 -27.52 40.52
N ALA A 28 -26.73 -26.70 40.60
CA ALA A 28 -27.47 -26.23 39.44
C ALA A 28 -26.82 -24.95 38.87
N TYR A 29 -26.13 -25.08 37.77
CA TYR A 29 -25.59 -23.92 37.03
C TYR A 29 -26.47 -23.63 35.81
N VAL A 30 -26.85 -22.37 35.65
CA VAL A 30 -27.43 -21.87 34.39
C VAL A 30 -26.28 -21.54 33.46
N LYS A 31 -26.08 -22.34 32.43
CA LYS A 31 -25.05 -22.12 31.40
C LYS A 31 -25.74 -21.45 30.21
N GLY A 32 -25.43 -20.18 29.99
CA GLY A 32 -25.82 -19.47 28.77
C GLY A 32 -24.65 -19.44 27.78
N ASP A 33 -24.95 -19.32 26.49
CA ASP A 33 -23.97 -19.07 25.47
C ASP A 33 -23.36 -17.69 25.70
N ARG A 34 -22.03 -17.63 25.70
CA ARG A 34 -21.29 -16.39 25.86
C ARG A 34 -20.50 -16.09 24.58
N ALA A 35 -20.75 -14.94 23.98
CA ALA A 35 -19.92 -14.40 22.91
C ALA A 35 -19.00 -13.33 23.49
N GLN A 36 -17.70 -13.50 23.27
CA GLN A 36 -16.72 -12.49 23.61
C GLN A 36 -16.51 -11.60 22.39
N ILE A 37 -16.81 -10.32 22.52
CA ILE A 37 -16.62 -9.32 21.47
C ILE A 37 -15.32 -8.59 21.76
N ALA A 38 -14.40 -8.62 20.83
CA ALA A 38 -13.12 -7.89 20.89
C ALA A 38 -12.92 -7.13 19.59
N PRO A 39 -12.36 -5.91 19.63
CA PRO A 39 -11.98 -5.18 18.42
C PRO A 39 -10.81 -5.86 17.73
N GLU A 40 -10.74 -5.78 16.41
CA GLU A 40 -9.60 -6.25 15.62
C GLU A 40 -8.40 -5.30 15.75
N LEU A 41 -8.65 -4.03 16.03
CA LEU A 41 -7.63 -2.99 16.19
C LEU A 41 -7.32 -2.72 17.66
N SER A 42 -6.06 -2.44 17.95
CA SER A 42 -5.62 -2.01 19.27
C SER A 42 -5.86 -0.51 19.44
N GLY A 43 -6.52 -0.10 20.50
CA GLY A 43 -6.77 1.33 20.74
C GLY A 43 -7.29 1.61 22.14
N ILE A 44 -7.37 2.88 22.47
CA ILE A 44 -7.94 3.37 23.72
C ILE A 44 -9.45 3.49 23.53
N ILE A 45 -10.24 2.92 24.45
CA ILE A 45 -11.69 3.08 24.45
C ILE A 45 -12.01 4.48 24.96
N VAL A 46 -12.69 5.27 24.13
CA VAL A 46 -13.10 6.65 24.46
C VAL A 46 -14.50 6.67 25.08
N GLU A 47 -15.38 5.77 24.59
CA GLU A 47 -16.78 5.79 25.00
C GLU A 47 -17.32 4.36 25.07
N VAL A 48 -18.11 4.08 26.11
CA VAL A 48 -18.86 2.83 26.29
C VAL A 48 -20.32 3.19 26.57
N PRO A 49 -21.17 3.28 25.56
CA PRO A 49 -22.55 3.75 25.70
C PRO A 49 -23.51 2.70 26.28
N VAL A 50 -23.02 1.52 26.62
CA VAL A 50 -23.83 0.42 27.17
C VAL A 50 -23.54 0.21 28.65
N GLN A 51 -24.57 -0.27 29.38
CA GLN A 51 -24.48 -0.57 30.82
C GLN A 51 -24.51 -2.10 31.06
N GLU A 52 -24.03 -2.48 32.22
CA GLU A 52 -24.06 -3.89 32.63
C GLU A 52 -25.50 -4.41 32.69
N ASN A 53 -25.74 -5.64 32.22
CA ASN A 53 -27.04 -6.29 32.07
C ASN A 53 -28.03 -5.59 31.12
N GLN A 54 -27.56 -4.67 30.27
CA GLN A 54 -28.38 -4.03 29.25
C GLN A 54 -28.61 -4.99 28.07
N HIS A 55 -29.88 -5.06 27.62
CA HIS A 55 -30.19 -5.75 26.37
C HIS A 55 -29.66 -4.93 25.17
N VAL A 56 -28.88 -5.58 24.29
CA VAL A 56 -28.30 -4.97 23.10
C VAL A 56 -28.89 -5.56 21.83
N SER A 57 -29.10 -4.73 20.84
CA SER A 57 -29.64 -5.11 19.54
C SER A 57 -28.50 -5.29 18.54
N ARG A 58 -28.78 -6.06 17.48
CA ARG A 58 -27.81 -6.22 16.37
C ARG A 58 -27.50 -4.88 15.72
N GLY A 59 -26.20 -4.54 15.59
CA GLY A 59 -25.73 -3.28 15.04
C GLY A 59 -25.69 -2.12 16.05
N GLN A 60 -25.95 -2.38 17.33
CA GLN A 60 -25.84 -1.36 18.37
C GLN A 60 -24.36 -1.12 18.72
N LEU A 61 -24.00 0.16 18.89
CA LEU A 61 -22.65 0.57 19.30
C LEU A 61 -22.41 0.11 20.74
N LEU A 62 -21.37 -0.70 20.95
CA LEU A 62 -20.98 -1.20 22.26
C LEU A 62 -19.88 -0.39 22.89
N PHE A 63 -18.88 0.01 22.12
CA PHE A 63 -17.77 0.88 22.53
C PHE A 63 -17.21 1.61 21.32
N LYS A 64 -16.53 2.72 21.57
CA LYS A 64 -15.84 3.52 20.56
C LYS A 64 -14.36 3.63 20.91
N LEU A 65 -13.50 3.33 19.95
CA LEU A 65 -12.05 3.51 20.07
C LEU A 65 -11.64 4.94 19.68
N ASP A 66 -10.48 5.38 20.17
CA ASP A 66 -9.83 6.60 19.71
C ASP A 66 -9.26 6.37 18.31
N ASP A 67 -9.79 7.09 17.32
CA ASP A 67 -9.40 7.02 15.92
C ASP A 67 -8.33 8.07 15.54
N GLN A 68 -7.92 8.92 16.48
CA GLN A 68 -7.01 10.04 16.18
C GLN A 68 -5.67 9.58 15.61
N SER A 69 -5.09 8.51 16.16
CA SER A 69 -3.82 7.95 15.69
C SER A 69 -3.92 7.39 14.28
N TYR A 70 -5.04 6.76 13.95
CA TYR A 70 -5.33 6.20 12.63
C TYR A 70 -5.53 7.32 11.59
N ARG A 71 -6.32 8.35 11.93
CA ARG A 71 -6.52 9.52 11.06
C ARG A 71 -5.22 10.25 10.76
N LEU A 72 -4.33 10.40 11.74
CA LEU A 72 -3.01 10.97 11.53
C LEU A 72 -2.13 10.09 10.63
N SER A 73 -2.22 8.77 10.78
CA SER A 73 -1.51 7.82 9.94
C SER A 73 -2.00 7.88 8.48
N LEU A 74 -3.31 7.92 8.27
CA LEU A 74 -3.92 8.09 6.95
C LEU A 74 -3.47 9.40 6.29
N ALA A 75 -3.57 10.52 7.01
CA ALA A 75 -3.14 11.82 6.50
C ALA A 75 -1.65 11.85 6.12
N ARG A 76 -0.82 11.13 6.88
CA ARG A 76 0.61 10.97 6.57
C ARG A 76 0.81 10.19 5.27
N ILE A 77 0.12 9.06 5.10
CA ILE A 77 0.23 8.22 3.90
C ILE A 77 -0.27 9.00 2.67
N ASP A 78 -1.37 9.75 2.79
CA ASP A 78 -1.88 10.60 1.72
C ASP A 78 -0.85 11.66 1.28
N ALA A 79 -0.21 12.33 2.24
CA ALA A 79 0.85 13.29 1.96
C ALA A 79 2.05 12.63 1.26
N GLU A 80 2.41 11.41 1.64
CA GLU A 80 3.51 10.66 1.02
C GLU A 80 3.16 10.22 -0.42
N ILE A 81 1.91 9.85 -0.67
CA ILE A 81 1.40 9.57 -2.02
C ILE A 81 1.52 10.81 -2.91
N GLU A 82 1.08 11.98 -2.42
CA GLU A 82 1.18 13.23 -3.19
C GLU A 82 2.63 13.63 -3.47
N THR A 83 3.52 13.46 -2.51
CA THR A 83 4.97 13.68 -2.72
C THR A 83 5.51 12.75 -3.79
N THR A 84 5.21 11.47 -3.72
CA THR A 84 5.63 10.48 -4.73
C THR A 84 5.07 10.81 -6.12
N ARG A 85 3.83 11.27 -6.20
CA ARG A 85 3.23 11.73 -7.46
C ARG A 85 3.97 12.95 -8.02
N ALA A 86 4.37 13.89 -7.15
CA ALA A 86 5.14 15.07 -7.56
C ALA A 86 6.52 14.68 -8.08
N ASP A 87 7.23 13.77 -7.41
CA ASP A 87 8.53 13.25 -7.83
C ASP A 87 8.46 12.58 -9.20
N ILE A 88 7.47 11.73 -9.42
CA ILE A 88 7.26 11.07 -10.71
C ILE A 88 6.98 12.10 -11.81
N ARG A 89 6.18 13.14 -11.54
CA ARG A 89 5.96 14.24 -12.51
C ARG A 89 7.27 14.98 -12.82
N GLY A 90 8.09 15.24 -11.81
CA GLY A 90 9.41 15.87 -11.95
C GLY A 90 10.35 15.04 -12.81
N LEU A 91 10.49 13.73 -12.55
CA LEU A 91 11.29 12.82 -13.34
C LEU A 91 10.84 12.75 -14.80
N ARG A 92 9.53 12.78 -15.07
CA ARG A 92 8.99 12.82 -16.44
C ARG A 92 9.32 14.11 -17.17
N ALA A 93 9.30 15.24 -16.46
CA ALA A 93 9.73 16.51 -17.04
C ALA A 93 11.21 16.45 -17.43
N GLN A 94 12.07 15.95 -16.54
CA GLN A 94 13.49 15.74 -16.83
C GLN A 94 13.70 14.79 -18.02
N TRP A 95 12.98 13.70 -18.11
CA TRP A 95 13.03 12.76 -19.23
C TRP A 95 12.70 13.43 -20.56
N ARG A 96 11.66 14.27 -20.60
CA ARG A 96 11.30 15.04 -21.83
C ARG A 96 12.42 16.00 -22.21
N THR A 97 12.96 16.74 -21.26
CA THR A 97 14.07 17.67 -21.50
C THR A 97 15.29 16.93 -22.05
N LYS A 98 15.67 15.80 -21.45
CA LYS A 98 16.82 15.00 -21.93
C LYS A 98 16.60 14.44 -23.34
N ARG A 99 15.38 14.07 -23.70
CA ARG A 99 15.06 13.66 -25.08
C ARG A 99 15.27 14.79 -26.08
N GLU A 100 14.88 16.01 -25.75
CA GLU A 100 15.12 17.16 -26.63
C GLU A 100 16.63 17.52 -26.72
N GLU A 101 17.37 17.40 -25.61
CA GLU A 101 18.84 17.54 -25.62
C GLU A 101 19.50 16.51 -26.53
N ILE A 102 19.08 15.26 -26.53
CA ILE A 102 19.57 14.21 -27.44
C ILE A 102 19.31 14.58 -28.91
N LYS A 103 18.10 15.07 -29.21
CA LYS A 103 17.79 15.52 -30.58
C LYS A 103 18.68 16.67 -31.03
N ALA A 104 18.94 17.63 -30.14
CA ALA A 104 19.84 18.74 -30.43
C ALA A 104 21.30 18.24 -30.63
N ALA A 105 21.76 17.34 -29.76
CA ALA A 105 23.08 16.71 -29.89
C ALA A 105 23.21 15.87 -31.17
N GLN A 106 22.15 15.18 -31.60
CA GLN A 106 22.09 14.43 -32.85
C GLN A 106 22.22 15.34 -34.06
N SER A 107 21.54 16.50 -34.04
CA SER A 107 21.68 17.50 -35.10
C SER A 107 23.10 18.03 -35.17
N GLN A 108 23.75 18.26 -34.04
CA GLN A 108 25.11 18.71 -33.94
C GLN A 108 26.16 17.67 -34.44
N LEU A 109 25.87 16.38 -34.11
CA LEU A 109 26.68 15.27 -34.67
C LEU A 109 26.57 15.19 -36.17
N ASN A 110 25.37 15.28 -36.72
CA ASN A 110 25.16 15.25 -38.18
C ASN A 110 25.90 16.40 -38.88
N TYR A 111 25.87 17.59 -38.29
CA TYR A 111 26.61 18.73 -38.80
C TYR A 111 28.16 18.48 -38.75
N ALA A 112 28.67 18.00 -37.61
CA ALA A 112 30.10 17.71 -37.45
C ALA A 112 30.55 16.59 -38.40
N GLN A 113 29.69 15.64 -38.68
CA GLN A 113 29.96 14.53 -39.60
C GLN A 113 30.05 15.03 -41.04
N GLN A 114 29.11 15.85 -41.50
CA GLN A 114 29.13 16.45 -42.82
C GLN A 114 30.36 17.39 -43.02
N GLU A 115 30.70 18.12 -41.94
CA GLU A 115 31.88 18.99 -41.99
C GLU A 115 33.20 18.20 -42.11
N PHE A 116 33.29 17.10 -41.33
CA PHE A 116 34.45 16.20 -41.43
C PHE A 116 34.57 15.56 -42.82
N GLU A 117 33.45 15.05 -43.36
CA GLU A 117 33.39 14.44 -44.72
C GLU A 117 33.83 15.47 -45.75
N ARG A 118 33.31 16.70 -45.70
CA ARG A 118 33.70 17.76 -46.61
C ARG A 118 35.21 18.12 -46.53
N GLN A 119 35.76 18.21 -45.32
CA GLN A 119 37.18 18.51 -45.13
C GLN A 119 38.05 17.32 -45.54
N SER A 120 37.59 16.10 -45.36
CA SER A 120 38.26 14.89 -45.83
C SER A 120 38.39 14.86 -47.35
N ASP A 121 37.31 15.16 -48.07
CA ASP A 121 37.30 15.23 -49.55
C ASP A 121 38.23 16.33 -50.09
N LEU A 122 38.26 17.50 -49.42
CA LEU A 122 39.17 18.59 -49.78
C LEU A 122 40.61 18.25 -49.49
N ALA A 123 40.89 17.52 -48.42
CA ALA A 123 42.26 17.06 -48.07
C ALA A 123 42.76 16.02 -49.08
N GLU A 124 41.91 15.12 -49.53
CA GLU A 124 42.23 14.12 -50.56
C GLU A 124 42.64 14.80 -51.88
N LYS A 125 41.94 15.90 -52.22
CA LYS A 125 42.27 16.77 -53.37
C LYS A 125 43.43 17.72 -53.11
N LYS A 126 44.14 17.62 -51.97
CA LYS A 126 45.27 18.48 -51.54
C LYS A 126 44.91 19.97 -51.41
N ILE A 127 43.65 20.30 -51.21
CA ILE A 127 43.17 21.68 -51.10
C ILE A 127 43.01 22.10 -49.61
N ALA A 128 42.70 21.16 -48.68
CA ALA A 128 42.59 21.45 -47.25
C ALA A 128 43.90 21.19 -46.50
N SER A 129 44.10 21.93 -45.42
CA SER A 129 45.24 21.72 -44.50
C SER A 129 45.00 20.52 -43.60
N GLN A 130 46.06 19.76 -43.30
CA GLN A 130 46.03 18.65 -42.34
C GLN A 130 45.54 19.09 -40.96
N GLN A 131 45.87 20.27 -40.55
CA GLN A 131 45.43 20.87 -39.29
C GLN A 131 43.90 21.01 -39.25
N LYS A 132 43.25 21.47 -40.34
CA LYS A 132 41.79 21.62 -40.44
C LYS A 132 41.07 20.30 -40.41
N LEU A 133 41.61 19.29 -41.10
CA LEU A 133 41.08 17.93 -41.03
C LEU A 133 41.12 17.37 -39.61
N GLN A 134 42.21 17.59 -38.88
CA GLN A 134 42.34 17.11 -37.51
C GLN A 134 41.42 17.85 -36.54
N GLU A 135 41.20 19.15 -36.73
CA GLU A 135 40.23 19.94 -35.96
C GLU A 135 38.80 19.44 -36.14
N THR A 136 38.36 19.16 -37.37
CA THR A 136 37.03 18.65 -37.66
C THR A 136 36.84 17.24 -37.14
N ARG A 137 37.88 16.39 -37.17
CA ARG A 137 37.87 15.06 -36.57
C ARG A 137 37.65 15.12 -35.07
N MET A 138 38.36 15.98 -34.34
CA MET A 138 38.17 16.20 -32.91
C MET A 138 36.74 16.71 -32.62
N GLY A 139 36.24 17.63 -33.44
CA GLY A 139 34.85 18.11 -33.32
C GLY A 139 33.82 16.99 -33.46
N LEU A 140 34.01 16.07 -34.39
CA LEU A 140 33.18 14.90 -34.59
C LEU A 140 33.22 13.96 -33.37
N ASP A 141 34.44 13.69 -32.84
CA ASP A 141 34.58 12.81 -31.66
C ASP A 141 33.94 13.41 -30.42
N VAL A 142 34.07 14.73 -30.20
CA VAL A 142 33.37 15.45 -29.12
C VAL A 142 31.86 15.34 -29.27
N ALA A 143 31.34 15.51 -30.49
CA ALA A 143 29.90 15.39 -30.73
C ALA A 143 29.38 13.97 -30.47
N ARG A 144 30.16 12.93 -30.82
CA ARG A 144 29.82 11.52 -30.49
C ARG A 144 29.77 11.27 -28.98
N GLN A 145 30.77 11.74 -28.24
CA GLN A 145 30.84 11.60 -26.79
C GLN A 145 29.67 12.30 -26.12
N ARG A 146 29.26 13.47 -26.63
CA ARG A 146 28.11 14.22 -26.08
C ARG A 146 26.80 13.45 -26.20
N ILE A 147 26.56 12.76 -27.31
CA ILE A 147 25.38 11.90 -27.48
C ILE A 147 25.42 10.72 -26.52
N SER A 148 26.58 10.03 -26.43
CA SER A 148 26.72 8.90 -25.51
C SER A 148 26.39 9.30 -24.06
N ALA A 149 26.95 10.40 -23.58
CA ALA A 149 26.69 10.92 -22.25
C ALA A 149 25.21 11.28 -22.04
N ALA A 150 24.58 11.93 -23.05
CA ALA A 150 23.15 12.27 -22.96
C ALA A 150 22.22 11.02 -22.96
N GLN A 151 22.62 9.97 -23.68
CA GLN A 151 21.90 8.69 -23.68
C GLN A 151 22.02 7.96 -22.33
N GLU A 152 23.21 7.97 -21.73
CA GLU A 152 23.42 7.40 -20.39
C GLU A 152 22.59 8.12 -19.32
N ASP A 153 22.52 9.46 -19.40
CA ASP A 153 21.68 10.27 -18.52
C ASP A 153 20.20 9.90 -18.68
N LEU A 154 19.73 9.72 -19.92
CA LEU A 154 18.34 9.31 -20.19
C LEU A 154 18.06 7.93 -19.59
N GLN A 155 18.93 6.94 -19.78
CA GLN A 155 18.79 5.61 -19.18
C GLN A 155 18.72 5.66 -17.66
N ARG A 156 19.50 6.55 -17.03
CA ARG A 156 19.47 6.74 -15.57
C ARG A 156 18.10 7.24 -15.12
N ILE A 157 17.50 8.20 -15.83
CA ILE A 157 16.18 8.73 -15.53
C ILE A 157 15.10 7.65 -15.75
N GLU A 158 15.21 6.86 -16.83
CA GLU A 158 14.29 5.74 -17.10
C GLU A 158 14.36 4.67 -16.02
N ALA A 159 15.55 4.35 -15.51
CA ALA A 159 15.72 3.43 -14.39
C ALA A 159 15.09 3.97 -13.10
N GLN A 160 15.19 5.28 -12.83
CA GLN A 160 14.54 5.92 -11.68
C GLN A 160 13.01 5.93 -11.81
N LEU A 161 12.47 6.01 -13.02
CA LEU A 161 11.05 5.91 -13.30
C LEU A 161 10.52 4.46 -13.15
N ALA A 162 11.40 3.47 -12.97
CA ALA A 162 11.05 2.05 -12.78
C ALA A 162 10.09 1.49 -13.84
N GLY A 163 10.20 1.95 -15.09
CA GLY A 163 9.35 1.47 -16.19
C GLY A 163 9.12 2.49 -17.29
N ASP A 164 8.03 2.31 -18.04
CA ASP A 164 7.68 3.18 -19.17
C ASP A 164 7.33 4.61 -18.69
N PRO A 165 8.08 5.64 -19.14
CA PRO A 165 7.80 7.03 -18.81
C PRO A 165 6.41 7.55 -19.25
N LYS A 166 5.72 6.79 -20.11
CA LYS A 166 4.39 7.12 -20.62
C LYS A 166 3.26 6.60 -19.75
N VAL A 167 3.50 5.66 -18.83
CA VAL A 167 2.49 5.14 -17.91
C VAL A 167 1.92 6.27 -17.06
N ARG A 168 0.61 6.28 -16.81
CA ARG A 168 -0.04 7.29 -15.95
C ARG A 168 0.60 7.27 -14.55
N THR A 169 0.63 8.43 -13.89
CA THR A 169 1.25 8.55 -12.55
C THR A 169 0.59 7.63 -11.53
N ASP A 170 -0.73 7.50 -11.59
CA ASP A 170 -1.49 6.64 -10.69
C ASP A 170 -1.27 5.14 -10.94
N ASP A 171 -0.86 4.77 -12.15
CA ASP A 171 -0.52 3.40 -12.53
C ASP A 171 0.93 3.02 -12.22
N HIS A 172 1.73 3.98 -11.73
CA HIS A 172 3.12 3.74 -11.40
C HIS A 172 3.24 2.76 -10.22
N PRO A 173 4.15 1.76 -10.26
CA PRO A 173 4.24 0.72 -9.23
C PRO A 173 4.38 1.27 -7.80
N ARG A 174 5.16 2.33 -7.61
CA ARG A 174 5.33 2.96 -6.29
C ARG A 174 4.02 3.56 -5.75
N VAL A 175 3.23 4.21 -6.62
CA VAL A 175 1.93 4.78 -6.22
C VAL A 175 0.94 3.68 -5.90
N LYS A 176 0.86 2.64 -6.74
CA LYS A 176 0.00 1.47 -6.48
C LYS A 176 0.32 0.78 -5.16
N GLN A 177 1.59 0.63 -4.85
CA GLN A 177 2.01 0.03 -3.58
C GLN A 177 1.55 0.87 -2.37
N MET A 178 1.69 2.19 -2.42
CA MET A 178 1.24 3.09 -1.36
C MET A 178 -0.29 3.12 -1.24
N VAL A 179 -1.00 3.15 -2.35
CA VAL A 179 -2.48 3.08 -2.35
C VAL A 179 -2.96 1.75 -1.76
N CYS A 180 -2.28 0.64 -2.03
CA CYS A 180 -2.60 -0.65 -1.42
C CYS A 180 -2.42 -0.62 0.11
N LEU A 181 -1.36 0.02 0.61
CA LEU A 181 -1.13 0.19 2.05
C LEU A 181 -2.21 1.07 2.69
N LEU A 182 -2.65 2.13 2.01
CA LEU A 182 -3.74 2.98 2.46
C LEU A 182 -5.04 2.18 2.58
N TYR A 183 -5.37 1.35 1.58
CA TYR A 183 -6.60 0.56 1.56
C TYR A 183 -6.63 -0.53 2.65
N THR A 184 -5.47 -1.13 2.97
CA THR A 184 -5.36 -2.09 4.08
C THR A 184 -5.48 -1.41 5.45
N SER A 185 -5.10 -0.14 5.57
CA SER A 185 -5.29 0.65 6.79
C SER A 185 -6.73 1.10 6.96
N ASP A 186 -7.42 1.47 5.87
CA ASP A 186 -8.81 1.93 5.87
C ASP A 186 -9.80 0.77 6.12
N ALA A 187 -9.51 -0.42 5.58
CA ALA A 187 -10.30 -1.64 5.84
C ALA A 187 -10.19 -2.16 7.28
N ALA A 188 -9.24 -1.63 8.06
CA ALA A 188 -9.10 -1.93 9.48
C ALA A 188 -9.96 -0.98 10.35
N ASP A 189 -10.54 0.08 9.76
CA ASP A 189 -11.36 1.09 10.45
C ASP A 189 -12.90 0.82 10.32
N GLU A 190 -13.35 -0.15 9.50
CA GLU A 190 -14.75 -0.61 9.41
C GLU A 190 -15.04 -1.77 10.37
#